data_8e7ef3fde74260d48fa32e0b329f409f
#
_entry.id   8e7ef3fde74260d48fa32e0b329f409f
#
_cell.length_a   1.000
_cell.length_b   1.000
_cell.length_c   1.000
_cell.angle_alpha   90.00
_cell.angle_beta   90.00
_cell.angle_gamma   90.00
#
_symmetry.space_group_name_H-M   'P 1'
#
loop_
_entity.id
_entity.type
_entity.pdbx_description
1 polymer ?
#
loop_
_entity_poly.entity_id
_entity_poly.type
_entity_poly.pdbx_seq_one_letter_code
_entity_poly.pdbx_strand_id
1 'polypeptide(L)'
;ILTAAALCVAALTTFGCGDDKKEAAKAPAGDAPIKIAVTAGPHAEIMDNVKKLAEKQGLKIEVVEFNDYVTPNVALFQGEVFANSMQHRPYLDATLQKEPKFDLVEVFKTVNFPMAAYSKTLKKGDAIPDGATIGIPNDPSNGGRAILVLANAGLIKVKDIKNVTTTVADITENPHNSKFLELDAATIPRSLPDVTFAVINANYAIPAGLNPTKDSIILELSLIHISEPTRRRGI
;
A
#
# COMPACT_ATOMS: atom_id res chain seq x y z
N ILE A 1 41.03 -21.58 -68.05
CA ILE A 1 40.95 -20.22 -67.46
C ILE A 1 39.63 -20.13 -66.78
N LEU A 2 39.66 -20.21 -65.44
CA LEU A 2 38.48 -20.15 -64.58
C LEU A 2 38.10 -18.70 -64.27
N THR A 3 36.83 -18.39 -64.39
CA THR A 3 36.18 -17.17 -63.86
C THR A 3 35.30 -17.56 -62.69
N ALA A 4 35.65 -17.06 -61.51
CA ALA A 4 34.86 -17.20 -60.29
C ALA A 4 33.76 -16.11 -60.24
N ALA A 5 32.52 -16.50 -60.19
CA ALA A 5 31.39 -15.63 -59.99
C ALA A 5 31.12 -15.49 -58.46
N ALA A 6 31.30 -14.31 -57.92
CA ALA A 6 30.95 -14.01 -56.53
C ALA A 6 29.44 -13.70 -56.41
N LEU A 7 28.72 -14.49 -55.64
CA LEU A 7 27.33 -14.29 -55.27
C LEU A 7 27.28 -13.37 -54.02
N CYS A 8 26.85 -12.12 -54.19
CA CYS A 8 26.48 -11.24 -53.09
C CYS A 8 25.10 -11.65 -52.58
N VAL A 9 25.04 -12.26 -51.40
CA VAL A 9 23.79 -12.43 -50.64
C VAL A 9 23.54 -11.17 -49.83
N ALA A 10 22.59 -10.37 -50.27
CA ALA A 10 22.10 -9.22 -49.45
C ALA A 10 21.21 -9.79 -48.32
N ALA A 11 21.73 -9.72 -47.10
CA ALA A 11 20.92 -9.98 -45.93
C ALA A 11 20.02 -8.77 -45.65
N LEU A 12 18.74 -8.90 -45.99
CA LEU A 12 17.70 -8.00 -45.49
C LEU A 12 17.51 -8.28 -44.01
N THR A 13 18.07 -7.42 -43.17
CA THR A 13 17.70 -7.36 -41.74
C THR A 13 16.34 -6.68 -41.62
N THR A 14 15.29 -7.46 -41.51
CA THR A 14 13.98 -7.00 -41.06
C THR A 14 14.12 -6.56 -39.62
N PHE A 15 14.07 -5.27 -39.37
CA PHE A 15 13.78 -4.72 -38.05
C PHE A 15 12.34 -5.13 -37.69
N GLY A 16 12.19 -6.25 -37.03
CA GLY A 16 10.97 -6.61 -36.33
C GLY A 16 10.84 -5.70 -35.12
N CYS A 17 9.81 -4.84 -35.10
CA CYS A 17 9.30 -4.28 -33.85
C CYS A 17 8.91 -5.47 -32.96
N GLY A 18 9.75 -5.78 -31.99
CA GLY A 18 9.41 -6.72 -30.95
C GLY A 18 8.30 -6.14 -30.10
N ASP A 19 7.10 -6.70 -30.18
CA ASP A 19 6.13 -6.63 -29.11
C ASP A 19 6.82 -7.18 -27.86
N ASP A 20 7.23 -6.29 -26.96
CA ASP A 20 7.69 -6.63 -25.61
C ASP A 20 6.48 -7.19 -24.82
N LYS A 21 6.06 -8.39 -25.15
CA LYS A 21 5.28 -9.22 -24.24
C LYS A 21 6.23 -9.57 -23.08
N LYS A 22 6.28 -8.72 -22.06
CA LYS A 22 6.92 -9.05 -20.80
C LYS A 22 6.31 -10.36 -20.31
N GLU A 23 7.12 -11.40 -20.34
CA GLU A 23 6.74 -12.72 -19.85
C GLU A 23 6.28 -12.58 -18.41
N ALA A 24 5.10 -13.08 -18.07
CA ALA A 24 4.62 -13.09 -16.71
C ALA A 24 5.68 -13.79 -15.84
N ALA A 25 6.01 -13.24 -14.68
CA ALA A 25 6.96 -13.89 -13.78
C ALA A 25 6.42 -15.28 -13.46
N LYS A 26 7.06 -16.32 -13.98
CA LYS A 26 6.75 -17.71 -13.64
C LYS A 26 7.15 -17.96 -12.20
N ALA A 27 6.40 -18.83 -11.52
CA ALA A 27 6.87 -19.36 -10.23
C ALA A 27 8.32 -19.84 -10.40
N PRO A 28 9.23 -19.53 -9.46
CA PRO A 28 10.63 -19.92 -9.60
C PRO A 28 10.72 -21.43 -9.85
N ALA A 29 11.37 -21.79 -10.94
CA ALA A 29 11.64 -23.20 -11.23
C ALA A 29 12.83 -23.66 -10.40
N GLY A 30 12.67 -24.74 -9.62
CA GLY A 30 13.75 -25.33 -8.82
C GLY A 30 13.95 -24.64 -7.44
N ASP A 31 15.20 -24.58 -7.00
CA ASP A 31 15.63 -24.13 -5.66
C ASP A 31 15.63 -22.61 -5.43
N ALA A 32 15.20 -21.81 -6.42
CA ALA A 32 15.18 -20.35 -6.31
C ALA A 32 14.10 -19.88 -5.29
N PRO A 33 14.41 -18.90 -4.44
CA PRO A 33 13.45 -18.41 -3.45
C PRO A 33 12.30 -17.66 -4.10
N ILE A 34 11.10 -17.81 -3.52
CA ILE A 34 9.90 -17.04 -3.85
C ILE A 34 10.03 -15.68 -3.18
N LYS A 35 10.24 -14.63 -3.97
CA LYS A 35 10.33 -13.26 -3.44
C LYS A 35 8.95 -12.70 -3.16
N ILE A 36 8.72 -12.24 -1.93
CA ILE A 36 7.44 -11.62 -1.52
C ILE A 36 7.73 -10.22 -0.97
N ALA A 37 7.15 -9.21 -1.61
CA ALA A 37 7.23 -7.83 -1.16
C ALA A 37 6.27 -7.58 0.02
N VAL A 38 6.75 -6.87 1.03
CA VAL A 38 5.96 -6.43 2.18
C VAL A 38 6.32 -4.99 2.54
N THR A 39 5.46 -4.32 3.30
CA THR A 39 5.89 -3.11 4.02
C THR A 39 6.53 -3.49 5.34
N ALA A 40 7.52 -2.68 5.77
CA ALA A 40 8.18 -2.82 7.07
C ALA A 40 7.16 -2.87 8.22
N GLY A 41 7.55 -3.45 9.35
CA GLY A 41 6.72 -3.63 10.54
C GLY A 41 5.85 -4.87 10.48
N PRO A 42 4.57 -4.81 10.88
CA PRO A 42 3.72 -5.99 11.09
C PRO A 42 3.57 -6.91 9.87
N HIS A 43 3.60 -6.37 8.65
CA HIS A 43 3.56 -7.18 7.43
C HIS A 43 4.83 -8.03 7.28
N ALA A 44 6.00 -7.43 7.54
CA ALA A 44 7.28 -8.13 7.50
C ALA A 44 7.34 -9.20 8.60
N GLU A 45 6.95 -8.89 9.83
CA GLU A 45 6.93 -9.83 10.95
C GLU A 45 6.03 -11.05 10.68
N ILE A 46 4.85 -10.83 10.08
CA ILE A 46 3.95 -11.92 9.67
C ILE A 46 4.62 -12.75 8.58
N MET A 47 5.23 -12.12 7.57
CA MET A 47 5.84 -12.83 6.45
C MET A 47 7.08 -13.62 6.89
N ASP A 48 7.85 -13.14 7.85
CA ASP A 48 8.95 -13.90 8.46
C ASP A 48 8.48 -15.18 9.17
N ASN A 49 7.31 -15.14 9.80
CA ASN A 49 6.71 -16.35 10.37
C ASN A 49 6.21 -17.29 9.27
N VAL A 50 5.61 -16.77 8.20
CA VAL A 50 5.22 -17.56 7.01
C VAL A 50 6.44 -18.22 6.39
N LYS A 51 7.56 -17.50 6.23
CA LYS A 51 8.85 -18.02 5.75
C LYS A 51 9.31 -19.25 6.56
N LYS A 52 9.33 -19.13 7.89
CA LYS A 52 9.72 -20.24 8.79
C LYS A 52 8.81 -21.47 8.65
N LEU A 53 7.51 -21.26 8.38
CA LEU A 53 6.57 -22.35 8.16
C LEU A 53 6.74 -22.97 6.76
N ALA A 54 6.99 -22.15 5.74
CA ALA A 54 7.22 -22.59 4.37
C ALA A 54 8.50 -23.44 4.25
N GLU A 55 9.57 -23.05 4.95
CA GLU A 55 10.83 -23.82 5.01
C GLU A 55 10.63 -25.25 5.48
N LYS A 56 9.74 -25.47 6.46
CA LYS A 56 9.38 -26.84 6.94
C LYS A 56 8.68 -27.69 5.88
N GLN A 57 8.15 -27.05 4.83
CA GLN A 57 7.48 -27.68 3.69
C GLN A 57 8.36 -27.71 2.43
N GLY A 58 9.65 -27.34 2.56
CA GLY A 58 10.59 -27.32 1.46
C GLY A 58 10.47 -26.12 0.52
N LEU A 59 9.70 -25.08 0.93
CA LEU A 59 9.58 -23.84 0.15
C LEU A 59 10.54 -22.79 0.70
N LYS A 60 11.28 -22.13 -0.18
CA LYS A 60 12.18 -21.02 0.18
C LYS A 60 11.49 -19.69 -0.12
N ILE A 61 11.31 -18.85 0.89
CA ILE A 61 10.76 -17.49 0.77
C ILE A 61 11.85 -16.49 1.07
N GLU A 62 11.98 -15.48 0.20
CA GLU A 62 12.75 -14.26 0.43
C GLU A 62 11.78 -13.11 0.69
N VAL A 63 11.87 -12.48 1.86
CA VAL A 63 11.06 -11.32 2.22
C VAL A 63 11.78 -10.06 1.75
N VAL A 64 11.11 -9.25 0.92
CA VAL A 64 11.64 -7.99 0.39
C VAL A 64 10.84 -6.85 1.02
N GLU A 65 11.48 -6.09 1.91
CA GLU A 65 10.83 -4.99 2.63
C GLU A 65 10.90 -3.67 1.87
N PHE A 66 9.78 -2.95 1.85
CA PHE A 66 9.63 -1.61 1.30
C PHE A 66 9.11 -0.65 2.36
N ASN A 67 9.47 0.64 2.23
CA ASN A 67 9.07 1.68 3.17
C ASN A 67 7.90 2.55 2.67
N ASP A 68 7.35 2.25 1.50
CA ASP A 68 6.24 2.96 0.88
C ASP A 68 5.19 1.98 0.32
N TYR A 69 4.05 2.53 -0.15
CA TYR A 69 2.96 1.72 -0.72
C TYR A 69 3.00 1.59 -2.25
N VAL A 70 3.81 2.38 -2.94
CA VAL A 70 3.86 2.41 -4.41
C VAL A 70 4.79 1.34 -4.94
N THR A 71 6.01 1.32 -4.41
CA THR A 71 7.11 0.46 -4.92
C THR A 71 6.78 -1.03 -4.92
N PRO A 72 6.08 -1.63 -3.91
CA PRO A 72 5.73 -3.04 -3.94
C PRO A 72 4.87 -3.46 -5.14
N ASN A 73 3.93 -2.61 -5.58
CA ASN A 73 3.10 -2.88 -6.76
C ASN A 73 3.89 -2.73 -8.06
N VAL A 74 4.82 -1.77 -8.12
CA VAL A 74 5.73 -1.59 -9.26
C VAL A 74 6.65 -2.80 -9.39
N ALA A 75 7.32 -3.23 -8.31
CA ALA A 75 8.18 -4.40 -8.30
C ALA A 75 7.44 -5.68 -8.71
N LEU A 76 6.19 -5.83 -8.24
CA LEU A 76 5.33 -6.95 -8.65
C LEU A 76 4.96 -6.89 -10.13
N PHE A 77 4.59 -5.72 -10.64
CA PHE A 77 4.29 -5.53 -12.07
C PHE A 77 5.53 -5.78 -12.95
N GLN A 78 6.71 -5.40 -12.51
CA GLN A 78 7.98 -5.62 -13.23
C GLN A 78 8.45 -7.07 -13.15
N GLY A 79 7.85 -7.90 -12.28
CA GLY A 79 8.24 -9.29 -12.07
C GLY A 79 9.48 -9.46 -11.19
N GLU A 80 9.89 -8.42 -10.46
CA GLU A 80 11.01 -8.46 -9.50
C GLU A 80 10.67 -9.27 -8.26
N VAL A 81 9.38 -9.31 -7.91
CA VAL A 81 8.80 -10.14 -6.85
C VAL A 81 7.64 -10.98 -7.39
N PHE A 82 7.38 -12.11 -6.76
CA PHE A 82 6.30 -13.03 -7.15
C PHE A 82 4.92 -12.58 -6.64
N ALA A 83 4.88 -12.03 -5.44
CA ALA A 83 3.67 -11.51 -4.81
C ALA A 83 4.01 -10.33 -3.90
N ASN A 84 3.01 -9.59 -3.48
CA ASN A 84 3.13 -8.69 -2.34
C ASN A 84 2.04 -8.92 -1.29
N SER A 85 2.33 -8.54 -0.05
CA SER A 85 1.39 -8.60 1.07
C SER A 85 1.53 -7.31 1.89
N MET A 86 0.78 -6.24 1.51
CA MET A 86 0.93 -4.93 2.16
C MET A 86 -0.31 -4.04 2.07
N GLN A 87 -1.26 -4.33 1.19
CA GLN A 87 -2.33 -3.42 0.83
C GLN A 87 -3.71 -3.98 1.14
N HIS A 88 -4.69 -3.11 1.28
CA HIS A 88 -6.10 -3.43 1.31
C HIS A 88 -6.75 -3.23 -0.07
N ARG A 89 -7.91 -3.83 -0.28
CA ARG A 89 -8.60 -3.82 -1.58
C ARG A 89 -8.83 -2.40 -2.16
N PRO A 90 -9.31 -1.40 -1.41
CA PRO A 90 -9.46 -0.04 -1.95
C PRO A 90 -8.16 0.57 -2.48
N TYR A 91 -6.99 0.26 -1.88
CA TYR A 91 -5.71 0.74 -2.39
C TYR A 91 -5.34 0.05 -3.71
N LEU A 92 -5.54 -1.26 -3.81
CA LEU A 92 -5.33 -1.99 -5.05
C LEU A 92 -6.22 -1.44 -6.16
N ASP A 93 -7.52 -1.23 -5.90
CA ASP A 93 -8.46 -0.70 -6.88
C ASP A 93 -8.06 0.71 -7.36
N ALA A 94 -7.67 1.60 -6.46
CA ALA A 94 -7.16 2.94 -6.81
C ALA A 94 -5.87 2.86 -7.64
N THR A 95 -4.97 1.92 -7.32
CA THR A 95 -3.74 1.67 -8.08
C THR A 95 -4.07 1.21 -9.50
N LEU A 96 -5.00 0.26 -9.68
CA LEU A 96 -5.39 -0.27 -10.98
C LEU A 96 -6.12 0.76 -11.84
N GLN A 97 -6.88 1.68 -11.23
CA GLN A 97 -7.48 2.81 -11.94
C GLN A 97 -6.42 3.79 -12.46
N LYS A 98 -5.41 4.08 -11.65
CA LYS A 98 -4.31 5.00 -12.01
C LYS A 98 -3.34 4.37 -13.01
N GLU A 99 -3.08 3.09 -12.88
CA GLU A 99 -2.15 2.32 -13.71
C GLU A 99 -2.87 1.13 -14.38
N PRO A 100 -3.69 1.38 -15.41
CA PRO A 100 -4.50 0.31 -16.05
C PRO A 100 -3.70 -0.83 -16.66
N LYS A 101 -2.40 -0.61 -16.90
CA LYS A 101 -1.47 -1.63 -17.39
C LYS A 101 -1.05 -2.64 -16.31
N PHE A 102 -1.28 -2.34 -15.03
CA PHE A 102 -0.96 -3.25 -13.94
C PHE A 102 -1.98 -4.38 -13.91
N ASP A 103 -1.54 -5.59 -14.28
CA ASP A 103 -2.38 -6.78 -14.25
C ASP A 103 -2.21 -7.53 -12.93
N LEU A 104 -2.66 -6.89 -11.85
CA LEU A 104 -2.56 -7.38 -10.48
C LEU A 104 -3.92 -7.89 -9.99
N VAL A 105 -3.90 -8.95 -9.20
CA VAL A 105 -5.10 -9.54 -8.60
C VAL A 105 -4.88 -9.87 -7.13
N GLU A 106 -5.92 -9.69 -6.35
CA GLU A 106 -6.02 -10.22 -4.99
C GLU A 106 -6.00 -11.76 -5.03
N VAL A 107 -5.30 -12.37 -4.07
CA VAL A 107 -5.23 -13.84 -3.95
C VAL A 107 -6.11 -14.33 -2.79
N PHE A 108 -5.93 -13.77 -1.60
CA PHE A 108 -6.71 -14.10 -0.40
C PHE A 108 -6.55 -12.99 0.66
N LYS A 109 -7.39 -13.02 1.68
CA LYS A 109 -7.34 -12.07 2.81
C LYS A 109 -6.42 -12.59 3.90
N THR A 110 -5.62 -11.70 4.50
CA THR A 110 -4.66 -12.06 5.56
C THR A 110 -5.00 -11.43 6.89
N VAL A 111 -4.71 -10.16 7.08
CA VAL A 111 -4.75 -9.47 8.35
C VAL A 111 -5.48 -8.15 8.23
N ASN A 112 -6.11 -7.74 9.33
CA ASN A 112 -6.76 -6.46 9.43
C ASN A 112 -6.04 -5.59 10.47
N PHE A 113 -5.57 -4.42 10.02
CA PHE A 113 -4.95 -3.43 10.89
C PHE A 113 -5.85 -2.19 10.98
N PRO A 114 -6.32 -1.82 12.20
CA PRO A 114 -7.10 -0.60 12.38
C PRO A 114 -6.25 0.64 12.08
N MET A 115 -6.85 1.65 11.46
CA MET A 115 -6.29 2.99 11.41
C MET A 115 -6.64 3.72 12.72
N ALA A 116 -5.78 4.61 13.18
CA ALA A 116 -6.03 5.32 14.42
C ALA A 116 -5.43 6.74 14.40
N ALA A 117 -6.02 7.64 15.20
CA ALA A 117 -5.48 8.97 15.42
C ALA A 117 -4.60 9.00 16.67
N TYR A 118 -3.48 9.68 16.56
CA TYR A 118 -2.47 9.84 17.63
C TYR A 118 -2.10 11.30 17.83
N SER A 119 -1.77 11.66 19.06
CA SER A 119 -1.30 12.99 19.40
C SER A 119 -0.13 12.91 20.38
N LYS A 120 0.73 13.94 20.37
CA LYS A 120 1.75 14.14 21.40
C LYS A 120 1.23 14.91 22.61
N THR A 121 0.12 15.63 22.44
CA THR A 121 -0.41 16.56 23.46
C THR A 121 -1.79 16.15 23.98
N LEU A 122 -2.66 15.60 23.10
CA LEU A 122 -4.01 15.19 23.48
C LEU A 122 -4.03 13.74 23.95
N LYS A 123 -4.92 13.46 24.89
CA LYS A 123 -5.24 12.11 25.37
C LYS A 123 -6.63 11.69 24.90
N LYS A 124 -6.91 10.41 25.01
CA LYS A 124 -8.24 9.87 24.71
C LYS A 124 -9.29 10.50 25.62
N GLY A 125 -10.31 11.10 24.99
CA GLY A 125 -11.40 11.80 25.68
C GLY A 125 -11.19 13.31 25.84
N ASP A 126 -10.01 13.83 25.51
CA ASP A 126 -9.81 15.29 25.48
C ASP A 126 -10.63 15.93 24.35
N ALA A 127 -11.07 17.15 24.59
CA ALA A 127 -11.74 17.96 23.57
C ALA A 127 -10.74 18.35 22.47
N ILE A 128 -11.15 18.26 21.21
CA ILE A 128 -10.36 18.73 20.08
C ILE A 128 -10.42 20.26 20.07
N PRO A 129 -9.26 20.96 20.06
CA PRO A 129 -9.26 22.41 20.04
C PRO A 129 -9.71 22.97 18.69
N ASP A 130 -10.29 24.17 18.70
CA ASP A 130 -10.63 24.89 17.48
C ASP A 130 -9.36 25.22 16.68
N GLY A 131 -9.44 25.10 15.37
CA GLY A 131 -8.32 25.30 14.45
C GLY A 131 -7.26 24.20 14.49
N ALA A 132 -7.59 23.00 15.05
CA ALA A 132 -6.69 21.86 15.10
C ALA A 132 -6.10 21.54 13.74
N THR A 133 -4.79 21.29 13.67
CA THR A 133 -4.14 20.76 12.46
C THR A 133 -4.12 19.24 12.54
N ILE A 134 -4.69 18.59 11.54
CA ILE A 134 -4.85 17.14 11.48
C ILE A 134 -4.04 16.58 10.30
N GLY A 135 -3.03 15.76 10.58
CA GLY A 135 -2.29 15.03 9.55
C GLY A 135 -3.08 13.82 9.05
N ILE A 136 -3.18 13.66 7.74
CA ILE A 136 -3.84 12.51 7.09
C ILE A 136 -3.00 12.01 5.89
N PRO A 137 -3.14 10.73 5.48
CA PRO A 137 -2.50 10.23 4.26
C PRO A 137 -2.99 10.96 3.01
N ASN A 138 -2.09 11.18 2.04
CA ASN A 138 -2.37 11.88 0.77
C ASN A 138 -2.79 10.93 -0.37
N ASP A 139 -2.73 9.60 -0.17
CA ASP A 139 -3.27 8.69 -1.17
C ASP A 139 -4.81 8.59 -1.06
N PRO A 140 -5.52 8.44 -2.20
CA PRO A 140 -6.98 8.54 -2.22
C PRO A 140 -7.69 7.56 -1.28
N SER A 141 -7.17 6.36 -1.12
CA SER A 141 -7.82 5.32 -0.32
C SER A 141 -7.58 5.48 1.18
N ASN A 142 -6.34 5.76 1.61
CA ASN A 142 -6.04 5.98 3.04
C ASN A 142 -6.44 7.39 3.49
N GLY A 143 -6.35 8.40 2.62
CA GLY A 143 -6.89 9.73 2.88
C GLY A 143 -8.39 9.70 3.12
N GLY A 144 -9.14 9.06 2.24
CA GLY A 144 -10.58 8.84 2.40
C GLY A 144 -10.91 8.06 3.68
N ARG A 145 -10.16 6.99 3.95
CA ARG A 145 -10.31 6.20 5.18
C ARG A 145 -10.06 7.05 6.44
N ALA A 146 -9.03 7.90 6.45
CA ALA A 146 -8.74 8.80 7.56
C ALA A 146 -9.89 9.78 7.82
N ILE A 147 -10.44 10.37 6.76
CA ILE A 147 -11.61 11.26 6.85
C ILE A 147 -12.81 10.50 7.43
N LEU A 148 -13.07 9.26 7.00
CA LEU A 148 -14.15 8.43 7.53
C LEU A 148 -13.94 8.06 9.00
N VAL A 149 -12.70 7.83 9.45
CA VAL A 149 -12.38 7.62 10.87
C VAL A 149 -12.80 8.85 11.70
N LEU A 150 -12.49 10.05 11.22
CA LEU A 150 -12.85 11.31 11.89
C LEU A 150 -14.37 11.56 11.85
N ALA A 151 -15.02 11.25 10.75
CA ALA A 151 -16.47 11.39 10.61
C ALA A 151 -17.24 10.41 11.53
N ASN A 152 -16.79 9.15 11.60
CA ASN A 152 -17.37 8.16 12.51
C ASN A 152 -17.13 8.49 13.98
N ALA A 153 -16.06 9.24 14.31
CA ALA A 153 -15.81 9.78 15.64
C ALA A 153 -16.65 11.05 15.94
N GLY A 154 -17.43 11.55 14.99
CA GLY A 154 -18.29 12.73 15.16
C GLY A 154 -17.57 14.07 15.07
N LEU A 155 -16.29 14.10 14.66
CA LEU A 155 -15.51 15.34 14.57
C LEU A 155 -15.84 16.18 13.34
N ILE A 156 -16.30 15.56 12.28
CA ILE A 156 -16.69 16.18 11.01
C ILE A 156 -17.90 15.45 10.43
N LYS A 157 -18.59 16.06 9.45
CA LYS A 157 -19.52 15.34 8.58
C LYS A 157 -19.07 15.37 7.15
N VAL A 158 -19.37 14.32 6.41
CA VAL A 158 -19.07 14.16 4.99
C VAL A 158 -20.32 13.94 4.17
N LYS A 159 -20.28 14.18 2.87
CA LYS A 159 -21.42 13.99 1.95
C LYS A 159 -21.94 12.56 1.97
N ASP A 160 -21.05 11.57 1.96
CA ASP A 160 -21.39 10.15 2.00
C ASP A 160 -20.39 9.37 2.87
N ILE A 161 -20.85 8.90 4.01
CA ILE A 161 -20.06 8.10 4.97
C ILE A 161 -19.67 6.71 4.44
N LYS A 162 -20.25 6.26 3.33
CA LYS A 162 -19.93 4.98 2.69
C LYS A 162 -18.91 5.13 1.56
N ASN A 163 -18.62 6.36 1.13
CA ASN A 163 -17.64 6.60 0.07
C ASN A 163 -16.22 6.47 0.61
N VAL A 164 -15.57 5.34 0.33
CA VAL A 164 -14.20 5.05 0.77
C VAL A 164 -13.11 5.90 0.09
N THR A 165 -13.48 6.66 -0.95
CA THR A 165 -12.59 7.60 -1.66
C THR A 165 -12.96 9.06 -1.38
N THR A 166 -13.68 9.33 -0.26
CA THR A 166 -14.03 10.69 0.16
C THR A 166 -12.78 11.54 0.35
N THR A 167 -12.89 12.83 0.08
CA THR A 167 -11.79 13.81 0.14
C THR A 167 -12.08 14.91 1.14
N VAL A 168 -11.11 15.76 1.43
CA VAL A 168 -11.31 16.96 2.27
C VAL A 168 -12.40 17.87 1.67
N ALA A 169 -12.55 17.91 0.34
CA ALA A 169 -13.60 18.70 -0.33
C ALA A 169 -15.02 18.16 -0.12
N ASP A 170 -15.15 16.94 0.36
CA ASP A 170 -16.44 16.30 0.66
C ASP A 170 -16.90 16.50 2.10
N ILE A 171 -16.12 17.21 2.92
CA ILE A 171 -16.49 17.58 4.28
C ILE A 171 -17.59 18.65 4.22
N THR A 172 -18.75 18.35 4.84
CA THR A 172 -19.92 19.24 4.84
C THR A 172 -20.04 20.02 6.15
N GLU A 173 -19.54 19.48 7.26
CA GLU A 173 -19.47 20.16 8.55
C GLU A 173 -18.11 19.94 9.20
N ASN A 174 -17.50 21.01 9.68
CA ASN A 174 -16.23 21.04 10.38
C ASN A 174 -16.33 22.00 11.56
N PRO A 175 -17.00 21.60 12.66
CA PRO A 175 -17.38 22.49 13.75
C PRO A 175 -16.17 23.11 14.47
N HIS A 176 -15.02 22.42 14.48
CA HIS A 176 -13.78 22.90 15.09
C HIS A 176 -12.88 23.69 14.12
N ASN A 177 -13.32 24.00 12.91
CA ASN A 177 -12.49 24.64 11.88
C ASN A 177 -11.12 23.97 11.70
N SER A 178 -11.08 22.65 11.82
CA SER A 178 -9.85 21.86 11.70
C SER A 178 -9.23 22.01 10.32
N LYS A 179 -7.90 22.05 10.27
CA LYS A 179 -7.10 22.12 9.05
C LYS A 179 -6.53 20.75 8.74
N PHE A 180 -6.64 20.32 7.50
CA PHE A 180 -6.14 19.01 7.05
C PHE A 180 -4.79 19.19 6.36
N LEU A 181 -3.79 18.44 6.83
CA LEU A 181 -2.46 18.37 6.23
C LEU A 181 -2.31 16.99 5.60
N GLU A 182 -2.38 16.94 4.26
CA GLU A 182 -2.24 15.71 3.48
C GLU A 182 -0.75 15.39 3.28
N LEU A 183 -0.29 14.27 3.81
CA LEU A 183 1.11 13.86 3.85
C LEU A 183 1.28 12.44 3.31
N ASP A 184 2.47 12.13 2.82
CA ASP A 184 2.84 10.74 2.56
C ASP A 184 2.70 9.91 3.85
N ALA A 185 1.99 8.77 3.75
CA ALA A 185 1.63 7.96 4.91
C ALA A 185 2.85 7.51 5.73
N ALA A 186 3.98 7.23 5.08
CA ALA A 186 5.23 6.84 5.75
C ALA A 186 5.87 7.98 6.56
N THR A 187 5.54 9.24 6.25
CA THR A 187 6.10 10.41 6.93
C THR A 187 5.29 10.88 8.13
N ILE A 188 3.99 10.53 8.18
CA ILE A 188 3.05 11.04 9.20
C ILE A 188 3.52 10.78 10.65
N PRO A 189 4.07 9.61 11.03
CA PRO A 189 4.52 9.40 12.41
C PRO A 189 5.56 10.43 12.87
N ARG A 190 6.42 10.89 11.95
CA ARG A 190 7.45 11.89 12.23
C ARG A 190 6.89 13.31 12.32
N SER A 191 5.76 13.57 11.67
CA SER A 191 5.08 14.88 11.69
C SER A 191 4.20 15.10 12.92
N LEU A 192 4.05 14.10 13.80
CA LEU A 192 3.22 14.22 15.02
C LEU A 192 3.56 15.42 15.90
N PRO A 193 4.83 15.84 16.07
CA PRO A 193 5.15 17.05 16.85
C PRO A 193 4.64 18.36 16.22
N ASP A 194 4.41 18.36 14.89
CA ASP A 194 4.08 19.57 14.12
C ASP A 194 2.57 19.75 13.90
N VAL A 195 1.76 18.77 14.33
CA VAL A 195 0.30 18.76 14.18
C VAL A 195 -0.40 18.57 15.53
N THR A 196 -1.67 18.94 15.62
CA THR A 196 -2.46 18.70 16.83
C THR A 196 -2.64 17.19 17.05
N PHE A 197 -2.95 16.45 15.98
CA PHE A 197 -2.93 15.00 15.94
C PHE A 197 -2.88 14.51 14.47
N ALA A 198 -2.60 13.24 14.27
CA ALA A 198 -2.60 12.64 12.93
C ALA A 198 -3.26 11.27 12.90
N VAL A 199 -3.92 10.96 11.79
CA VAL A 199 -4.49 9.64 11.51
C VAL A 199 -3.45 8.81 10.77
N ILE A 200 -3.04 7.69 11.37
CA ILE A 200 -1.88 6.92 10.93
C ILE A 200 -2.27 5.45 10.72
N ASN A 201 -1.83 4.88 9.59
CA ASN A 201 -1.94 3.45 9.33
C ASN A 201 -1.11 2.65 10.35
N ALA A 202 -1.63 1.53 10.86
CA ALA A 202 -0.98 0.78 11.93
C ALA A 202 0.42 0.25 11.55
N ASN A 203 0.65 -0.09 10.28
CA ASN A 203 1.97 -0.54 9.81
C ASN A 203 3.05 0.55 9.88
N TYR A 204 2.68 1.83 9.94
CA TYR A 204 3.61 2.94 10.21
C TYR A 204 3.59 3.38 11.68
N ALA A 205 2.44 3.25 12.34
CA ALA A 205 2.31 3.60 13.75
C ALA A 205 3.12 2.66 14.66
N ILE A 206 3.00 1.34 14.45
CA ILE A 206 3.63 0.32 15.31
C ILE A 206 5.17 0.42 15.29
N PRO A 207 5.86 0.49 14.13
CA PRO A 207 7.31 0.70 14.11
C PRO A 207 7.76 2.04 14.71
N ALA A 208 6.88 3.05 14.71
CA ALA A 208 7.13 4.34 15.38
C ALA A 208 6.88 4.30 16.91
N GLY A 209 6.60 3.12 17.47
CA GLY A 209 6.35 2.93 18.90
C GLY A 209 4.95 3.31 19.37
N LEU A 210 3.99 3.48 18.43
CA LEU A 210 2.61 3.85 18.73
C LEU A 210 1.72 2.60 18.71
N ASN A 211 1.07 2.32 19.84
CA ASN A 211 0.15 1.19 19.96
C ASN A 211 -1.30 1.64 19.63
N PRO A 212 -1.95 1.05 18.59
CA PRO A 212 -3.29 1.47 18.20
C PRO A 212 -4.35 1.42 19.31
N THR A 213 -4.25 0.46 20.22
CA THR A 213 -5.25 0.30 21.29
C THR A 213 -4.95 1.10 22.54
N LYS A 214 -3.66 1.40 22.83
CA LYS A 214 -3.23 2.08 24.05
C LYS A 214 -3.02 3.57 23.86
N ASP A 215 -2.41 3.97 22.72
CA ASP A 215 -1.90 5.32 22.51
C ASP A 215 -2.80 6.16 21.60
N SER A 216 -3.82 5.54 20.97
CA SER A 216 -4.72 6.28 20.09
C SER A 216 -5.72 7.13 20.88
N ILE A 217 -5.97 8.34 20.39
CA ILE A 217 -7.08 9.19 20.84
C ILE A 217 -8.39 8.83 20.14
N ILE A 218 -8.32 8.33 18.90
CA ILE A 218 -9.45 7.80 18.13
C ILE A 218 -8.98 6.50 17.49
N LEU A 219 -9.77 5.45 17.62
CA LEU A 219 -9.52 4.15 16.98
C LEU A 219 -10.62 3.85 15.97
N GLU A 220 -10.24 3.38 14.80
CA GLU A 220 -11.19 2.89 13.80
C GLU A 220 -12.01 1.72 14.37
N LEU A 221 -13.33 1.90 14.44
CA LEU A 221 -14.25 0.90 15.01
C LEU A 221 -14.75 -0.10 13.96
N SER A 222 -14.69 0.25 12.67
CA SER A 222 -15.16 -0.58 11.57
C SER A 222 -13.99 -1.20 10.83
N LEU A 223 -13.87 -2.51 10.90
CA LEU A 223 -12.79 -3.29 10.29
C LEU A 223 -13.13 -3.67 8.83
N ILE A 224 -13.38 -2.67 7.98
CA ILE A 224 -13.72 -2.89 6.55
C ILE A 224 -12.49 -3.11 5.65
N HIS A 225 -11.29 -2.84 6.17
CA HIS A 225 -10.06 -2.85 5.38
C HIS A 225 -9.14 -4.00 5.81
N ILE A 226 -9.28 -5.15 5.14
CA ILE A 226 -8.43 -6.33 5.34
C ILE A 226 -7.26 -6.25 4.35
N SER A 227 -6.04 -6.49 4.82
CA SER A 227 -4.87 -6.61 3.95
C SER A 227 -4.93 -7.88 3.12
N GLU A 228 -4.59 -7.77 1.85
CA GLU A 228 -4.76 -8.82 0.84
C GLU A 228 -3.46 -9.03 0.07
N PRO A 229 -2.88 -10.26 0.06
CA PRO A 229 -1.80 -10.59 -0.84
C PRO A 229 -2.23 -10.43 -2.28
N THR A 230 -1.36 -9.88 -3.07
CA THR A 230 -1.60 -9.54 -4.47
C THR A 230 -0.55 -10.19 -5.35
N ARG A 231 -0.95 -10.71 -6.52
CA ARG A 231 -0.08 -11.22 -7.57
C ARG A 231 -0.48 -10.70 -8.95
N ARG A 232 0.34 -10.93 -9.98
CA ARG A 232 -0.05 -10.70 -11.38
C ARG A 232 -1.05 -11.76 -11.82
N ARG A 233 -1.97 -11.39 -12.74
CA ARG A 233 -2.83 -12.36 -13.43
C ARG A 233 -2.00 -13.30 -14.28
N GLY A 234 -2.40 -14.54 -14.38
CA GLY A 234 -1.78 -15.53 -15.26
C GLY A 234 -0.55 -16.23 -14.69
N ILE A 235 -0.28 -16.09 -13.38
CA ILE A 235 0.74 -16.87 -12.67
C ILE A 235 0.07 -17.93 -11.80
#